data_523db151807b64bc3d0b31ab9851579b
#
_entry.id   523db151807b64bc3d0b31ab9851579b
#
_cell.length_a   1.000
_cell.length_b   1.000
_cell.length_c   1.000
_cell.angle_alpha   90.00
_cell.angle_beta   90.00
_cell.angle_gamma   90.00
#
_symmetry.space_group_name_H-M   'P 1'
#
loop_
_entity.id
_entity.type
_entity.pdbx_description
1 polymer ?
#
loop_
_entity_poly.entity_id
_entity_poly.type
_entity_poly.pdbx_seq_one_letter_code
_entity_poly.pdbx_strand_id
1 'polypeptide(L)'
;MNKLRSPYTAAITGGGFLFEETDLLLPLLQSDNRAALLKEETVNNRILQINAEKSRENNVREIARRYDAMPVSFWEDYKAMEENDRKIALFFVILKTYKVCFDFQIRVTMRKWNGIAKSLTHEDLMMEFSEIAAKDEFVNSWSENTMRKVASTYLSILRKVGMLDNNSELHSVEANNMDYYFKIGEPWFLEACLLQPYQIDRIKQMMI
;
A
#
# COMPACT_ATOMS: atom_id res chain seq x y z
N MET A 1 -17.55 -20.72 20.21
CA MET A 1 -16.45 -20.62 19.23
C MET A 1 -16.24 -19.15 18.89
N ASN A 2 -15.12 -18.56 19.30
CA ASN A 2 -14.76 -17.21 18.85
C ASN A 2 -14.54 -17.30 17.33
N LYS A 3 -15.42 -16.69 16.53
CA LYS A 3 -15.16 -16.46 15.11
C LYS A 3 -13.93 -15.57 15.03
N LEU A 4 -12.79 -16.13 14.67
CA LEU A 4 -11.60 -15.35 14.32
C LEU A 4 -12.04 -14.38 13.22
N ARG A 5 -11.92 -13.09 13.50
CA ARG A 5 -12.28 -12.04 12.55
C ARG A 5 -11.30 -12.12 11.38
N SER A 6 -11.82 -12.20 10.15
CA SER A 6 -10.97 -12.21 8.95
C SER A 6 -9.97 -11.04 8.96
N PRO A 7 -8.70 -11.27 8.59
CA PRO A 7 -7.71 -10.22 8.49
C PRO A 7 -7.87 -9.39 7.20
N TYR A 8 -8.74 -9.80 6.30
CA TYR A 8 -8.95 -9.16 5.01
C TYR A 8 -9.96 -8.01 5.07
N THR A 9 -9.76 -7.04 4.21
CA THR A 9 -10.69 -5.93 4.00
C THR A 9 -10.59 -5.43 2.56
N ALA A 10 -11.72 -5.02 1.98
CA ALA A 10 -11.76 -4.35 0.68
C ALA A 10 -11.60 -2.82 0.78
N ALA A 11 -11.26 -2.30 1.96
CA ALA A 11 -11.22 -0.86 2.25
C ALA A 11 -10.25 -0.08 1.36
N ILE A 12 -9.20 -0.72 0.83
CA ILE A 12 -8.25 -0.13 -0.13
C ILE A 12 -8.95 0.49 -1.35
N THR A 13 -10.13 -0.01 -1.72
CA THR A 13 -10.93 0.55 -2.84
C THR A 13 -11.51 1.93 -2.54
N GLY A 14 -11.53 2.35 -1.28
CA GLY A 14 -12.05 3.64 -0.85
C GLY A 14 -11.17 4.85 -1.18
N GLY A 15 -9.91 4.61 -1.58
CA GLY A 15 -8.98 5.72 -1.86
C GLY A 15 -7.83 5.35 -2.81
N GLY A 16 -7.47 4.09 -2.93
CA GLY A 16 -6.32 3.70 -3.74
C GLY A 16 -4.99 4.14 -3.13
N PHE A 17 -4.12 4.82 -3.89
CA PHE A 17 -2.78 5.19 -3.43
C PHE A 17 -2.79 6.38 -2.44
N LEU A 18 -3.51 7.45 -2.77
CA LEU A 18 -3.69 8.66 -1.93
C LEU A 18 -2.35 9.28 -1.49
N PHE A 19 -1.41 9.46 -2.41
CA PHE A 19 -0.08 9.98 -2.07
C PHE A 19 -0.13 11.45 -1.68
N GLU A 20 -0.65 12.31 -2.57
CA GLU A 20 -0.77 13.74 -2.34
C GLU A 20 -1.69 14.04 -1.15
N GLU A 21 -2.80 13.33 -1.03
CA GLU A 21 -3.75 13.50 0.06
C GLU A 21 -3.15 13.09 1.41
N THR A 22 -2.27 12.08 1.42
CA THR A 22 -1.54 11.68 2.64
C THR A 22 -0.58 12.78 3.07
N ASP A 23 0.21 13.33 2.16
CA ASP A 23 1.14 14.43 2.45
C ASP A 23 0.40 15.67 2.98
N LEU A 24 -0.74 16.02 2.37
CA LEU A 24 -1.57 17.14 2.79
C LEU A 24 -2.18 16.95 4.19
N LEU A 25 -2.60 15.74 4.55
CA LEU A 25 -3.24 15.47 5.83
C LEU A 25 -2.25 15.13 6.96
N LEU A 26 -0.99 14.87 6.65
CA LEU A 26 0.00 14.46 7.64
C LEU A 26 0.15 15.45 8.81
N PRO A 27 0.14 16.80 8.61
CA PRO A 27 0.16 17.74 9.73
C PRO A 27 -1.06 17.61 10.68
N LEU A 28 -2.24 17.31 10.13
CA LEU A 28 -3.45 17.12 10.93
C LEU A 28 -3.38 15.81 11.74
N LEU A 29 -2.86 14.76 11.12
CA LEU A 29 -2.71 13.44 11.73
C LEU A 29 -1.72 13.44 12.90
N GLN A 30 -0.70 14.28 12.83
CA GLN A 30 0.32 14.43 13.88
C GLN A 30 -0.09 15.39 15.01
N SER A 31 -1.24 16.05 14.89
CA SER A 31 -1.75 16.96 15.92
C SER A 31 -2.40 16.21 17.09
N ASP A 32 -2.27 16.74 18.30
CA ASP A 32 -2.98 16.25 19.49
C ASP A 32 -4.51 16.28 19.30
N ASN A 33 -5.01 17.20 18.48
CA ASN A 33 -6.44 17.37 18.18
C ASN A 33 -6.86 16.68 16.86
N ARG A 34 -6.10 15.67 16.40
CA ARG A 34 -6.27 15.05 15.07
C ARG A 34 -7.72 14.68 14.75
N ALA A 35 -8.45 14.13 15.70
CA ALA A 35 -9.83 13.67 15.45
C ALA A 35 -10.77 14.83 15.10
N ALA A 36 -10.64 15.97 15.78
CA ALA A 36 -11.42 17.17 15.52
C ALA A 36 -11.03 17.77 14.16
N LEU A 37 -9.73 17.89 13.88
CA LEU A 37 -9.20 18.46 12.64
C LEU A 37 -9.59 17.62 11.40
N LEU A 38 -9.49 16.30 11.47
CA LEU A 38 -9.91 15.42 10.38
C LEU A 38 -11.42 15.49 10.12
N LYS A 39 -12.22 15.59 11.20
CA LYS A 39 -13.67 15.80 11.07
C LYS A 39 -13.99 17.15 10.43
N GLU A 40 -13.29 18.22 10.86
CA GLU A 40 -13.43 19.55 10.27
C GLU A 40 -13.08 19.55 8.79
N GLU A 41 -11.98 18.88 8.40
CA GLU A 41 -11.60 18.77 7.00
C GLU A 41 -12.64 18.00 6.18
N THR A 42 -13.20 16.92 6.73
CA THR A 42 -14.27 16.17 6.06
C THR A 42 -15.47 17.06 5.74
N VAL A 43 -15.83 17.98 6.62
CA VAL A 43 -16.97 18.91 6.43
C VAL A 43 -16.60 20.09 5.55
N ASN A 44 -15.51 20.79 5.90
CA ASN A 44 -15.17 22.09 5.32
C ASN A 44 -14.34 22.01 4.02
N ASN A 45 -13.72 20.84 3.73
CA ASN A 45 -12.99 20.58 2.48
C ASN A 45 -11.94 21.65 2.12
N ARG A 46 -11.18 22.11 3.11
CA ARG A 46 -10.22 23.21 2.92
C ARG A 46 -8.89 22.77 2.34
N ILE A 47 -8.47 21.53 2.65
CA ILE A 47 -7.14 20.98 2.33
C ILE A 47 -7.25 20.04 1.13
N LEU A 48 -8.12 19.03 1.19
CA LEU A 48 -8.23 18.00 0.16
C LEU A 48 -8.90 18.48 -1.12
N GLN A 49 -9.80 19.45 -1.02
CA GLN A 49 -10.55 20.04 -2.15
C GLN A 49 -11.27 18.97 -3.00
N ILE A 50 -11.78 17.93 -2.36
CA ILE A 50 -12.53 16.83 -2.99
C ILE A 50 -14.02 17.16 -2.93
N ASN A 51 -14.66 17.44 -4.07
CA ASN A 51 -16.04 17.88 -4.13
C ASN A 51 -17.06 16.88 -3.56
N ALA A 52 -16.89 15.60 -3.83
CA ALA A 52 -17.79 14.55 -3.35
C ALA A 52 -17.51 14.24 -1.87
N GLU A 53 -18.42 14.63 -0.98
CA GLU A 53 -18.30 14.43 0.48
C GLU A 53 -17.99 12.99 0.85
N LYS A 54 -18.70 12.03 0.24
CA LYS A 54 -18.45 10.60 0.49
C LYS A 54 -17.06 10.14 0.10
N SER A 55 -16.49 10.67 -0.98
CA SER A 55 -15.12 10.37 -1.39
C SER A 55 -14.13 10.97 -0.39
N ARG A 56 -14.37 12.19 0.07
CA ARG A 56 -13.57 12.88 1.07
C ARG A 56 -13.56 12.14 2.40
N GLU A 57 -14.72 11.71 2.90
CA GLU A 57 -14.84 10.86 4.09
C GLU A 57 -14.03 9.57 3.95
N ASN A 58 -14.15 8.90 2.80
CA ASN A 58 -13.43 7.67 2.54
C ASN A 58 -11.91 7.89 2.54
N ASN A 59 -11.43 8.94 1.85
CA ASN A 59 -10.00 9.26 1.79
C ASN A 59 -9.45 9.57 3.17
N VAL A 60 -10.10 10.46 3.94
CA VAL A 60 -9.68 10.79 5.32
C VAL A 60 -9.61 9.53 6.18
N ARG A 61 -10.64 8.68 6.11
CA ARG A 61 -10.68 7.44 6.90
C ARG A 61 -9.55 6.47 6.52
N GLU A 62 -9.28 6.28 5.23
CA GLU A 62 -8.25 5.35 4.78
C GLU A 62 -6.84 5.89 5.04
N ILE A 63 -6.62 7.19 4.94
CA ILE A 63 -5.34 7.82 5.30
C ILE A 63 -5.11 7.69 6.82
N ALA A 64 -6.12 7.96 7.65
CA ALA A 64 -6.01 7.79 9.10
C ALA A 64 -5.71 6.32 9.49
N ARG A 65 -6.36 5.34 8.83
CA ARG A 65 -6.09 3.91 9.02
C ARG A 65 -4.63 3.56 8.71
N ARG A 66 -4.06 4.09 7.63
CA ARG A 66 -2.67 3.88 7.24
C ARG A 66 -1.71 4.55 8.22
N TYR A 67 -2.05 5.76 8.66
CA TYR A 67 -1.28 6.45 9.68
C TYR A 67 -1.18 5.63 10.97
N ASP A 68 -2.29 5.07 11.43
CA ASP A 68 -2.35 4.26 12.65
C ASP A 68 -1.66 2.88 12.51
N ALA A 69 -1.37 2.43 11.30
CA ALA A 69 -0.65 1.18 11.05
C ALA A 69 0.86 1.28 11.27
N MET A 70 1.40 2.50 11.40
CA MET A 70 2.83 2.75 11.57
C MET A 70 3.10 3.59 12.81
N PRO A 71 4.29 3.43 13.46
CA PRO A 71 4.66 4.26 14.58
C PRO A 71 4.89 5.73 14.15
N VAL A 72 4.76 6.67 15.09
CA VAL A 72 4.95 8.10 14.82
C VAL A 72 6.34 8.38 14.23
N SER A 73 7.38 7.72 14.72
CA SER A 73 8.75 7.85 14.21
C SER A 73 8.88 7.55 12.71
N PHE A 74 8.12 6.57 12.20
CA PHE A 74 8.08 6.30 10.75
C PHE A 74 7.60 7.52 9.96
N TRP A 75 6.57 8.22 10.44
CA TRP A 75 6.01 9.38 9.77
C TRP A 75 6.92 10.62 9.87
N GLU A 76 7.75 10.70 10.92
CA GLU A 76 8.81 11.72 11.03
C GLU A 76 9.89 11.48 9.97
N ASP A 77 10.36 10.23 9.84
CA ASP A 77 11.30 9.84 8.79
C ASP A 77 10.72 10.07 7.39
N TYR A 78 9.46 9.66 7.16
CA TYR A 78 8.74 9.83 5.91
C TYR A 78 8.75 11.30 5.43
N LYS A 79 8.54 12.27 6.33
CA LYS A 79 8.56 13.70 5.99
C LYS A 79 9.93 14.19 5.51
N ALA A 80 10.99 13.57 5.97
CA ALA A 80 12.36 13.92 5.59
C ALA A 80 12.81 13.28 4.26
N MET A 81 12.02 12.32 3.74
CA MET A 81 12.32 11.61 2.49
C MET A 81 12.03 12.47 1.26
N GLU A 82 12.74 12.21 0.17
CA GLU A 82 12.40 12.73 -1.16
C GLU A 82 11.11 12.11 -1.69
N GLU A 83 10.49 12.72 -2.70
CA GLU A 83 9.18 12.31 -3.22
C GLU A 83 9.13 10.84 -3.63
N ASN A 84 10.14 10.34 -4.36
CA ASN A 84 10.20 8.95 -4.78
C ASN A 84 10.29 7.99 -3.59
N ASP A 85 11.13 8.31 -2.61
CA ASP A 85 11.26 7.54 -1.36
C ASP A 85 9.93 7.53 -0.58
N ARG A 86 9.21 8.67 -0.51
CA ARG A 86 7.88 8.73 0.12
C ARG A 86 6.85 7.86 -0.60
N LYS A 87 6.86 7.82 -1.93
CA LYS A 87 5.95 6.92 -2.70
C LYS A 87 6.20 5.47 -2.35
N ILE A 88 7.46 5.06 -2.28
CA ILE A 88 7.86 3.70 -1.90
C ILE A 88 7.50 3.43 -0.43
N ALA A 89 7.77 4.37 0.47
CA ALA A 89 7.39 4.25 1.87
C ALA A 89 5.87 4.15 2.07
N LEU A 90 5.07 4.90 1.30
CA LEU A 90 3.60 4.76 1.36
C LEU A 90 3.14 3.40 0.81
N PHE A 91 3.82 2.83 -0.18
CA PHE A 91 3.56 1.47 -0.64
C PHE A 91 3.86 0.44 0.47
N PHE A 92 4.97 0.61 1.21
CA PHE A 92 5.24 -0.20 2.39
C PHE A 92 4.10 -0.15 3.41
N VAL A 93 3.61 1.05 3.73
CA VAL A 93 2.47 1.24 4.63
C VAL A 93 1.22 0.51 4.10
N ILE A 94 0.95 0.56 2.80
CA ILE A 94 -0.18 -0.15 2.19
C ILE A 94 -0.06 -1.66 2.39
N LEU A 95 1.13 -2.24 2.19
CA LEU A 95 1.35 -3.67 2.42
C LEU A 95 1.19 -4.05 3.91
N LYS A 96 1.61 -3.19 4.83
CA LYS A 96 1.41 -3.38 6.28
C LYS A 96 -0.05 -3.25 6.71
N THR A 97 -0.83 -2.41 6.01
CA THR A 97 -2.22 -2.10 6.39
C THR A 97 -3.22 -3.09 5.81
N TYR A 98 -3.01 -3.54 4.57
CA TYR A 98 -3.99 -4.34 3.83
C TYR A 98 -3.43 -5.72 3.51
N LYS A 99 -3.88 -6.72 4.26
CA LYS A 99 -3.46 -8.12 4.09
C LYS A 99 -3.60 -8.62 2.65
N VAL A 100 -4.67 -8.21 1.94
CA VAL A 100 -4.88 -8.60 0.55
C VAL A 100 -3.79 -8.05 -0.38
N CYS A 101 -3.34 -6.80 -0.17
CA CYS A 101 -2.26 -6.21 -0.95
C CYS A 101 -0.92 -6.90 -0.64
N PHE A 102 -0.69 -7.23 0.62
CA PHE A 102 0.48 -8.01 1.03
C PHE A 102 0.51 -9.38 0.33
N ASP A 103 -0.60 -10.12 0.35
CA ASP A 103 -0.67 -11.44 -0.28
C ASP A 103 -0.49 -11.34 -1.81
N PHE A 104 -1.08 -10.34 -2.46
CA PHE A 104 -0.84 -10.08 -3.89
C PHE A 104 0.63 -9.80 -4.18
N GLN A 105 1.29 -8.98 -3.34
CA GLN A 105 2.71 -8.69 -3.54
C GLN A 105 3.58 -9.93 -3.40
N ILE A 106 3.42 -10.66 -2.29
CA ILE A 106 4.30 -11.78 -1.96
C ILE A 106 4.00 -13.02 -2.81
N ARG A 107 2.71 -13.36 -3.01
CA ARG A 107 2.33 -14.62 -3.63
C ARG A 107 2.16 -14.54 -5.15
N VAL A 108 1.86 -13.35 -5.67
CA VAL A 108 1.62 -13.17 -7.12
C VAL A 108 2.73 -12.35 -7.75
N THR A 109 2.88 -11.09 -7.35
CA THR A 109 3.77 -10.14 -8.01
C THR A 109 5.23 -10.60 -7.97
N MET A 110 5.76 -10.95 -6.78
CA MET A 110 7.13 -11.45 -6.65
C MET A 110 7.35 -12.78 -7.38
N ARG A 111 6.35 -13.67 -7.38
CA ARG A 111 6.44 -14.93 -8.14
C ARG A 111 6.51 -14.66 -9.66
N LYS A 112 5.70 -13.73 -10.18
CA LYS A 112 5.75 -13.31 -11.58
C LYS A 112 7.08 -12.66 -11.94
N TRP A 113 7.60 -11.79 -11.07
CA TRP A 113 8.90 -11.15 -11.22
C TRP A 113 10.05 -12.16 -11.35
N ASN A 114 10.03 -13.21 -10.54
CA ASN A 114 11.04 -14.27 -10.56
C ASN A 114 10.80 -15.32 -11.65
N GLY A 115 9.70 -15.22 -12.38
CA GLY A 115 9.38 -16.10 -13.51
C GLY A 115 9.94 -15.59 -14.84
N ILE A 116 9.63 -16.34 -15.91
CA ILE A 116 10.06 -16.00 -17.30
C ILE A 116 9.28 -14.79 -17.80
N ALA A 117 7.95 -14.81 -17.66
CA ALA A 117 7.08 -13.72 -18.05
C ALA A 117 6.93 -12.76 -16.88
N LYS A 118 7.66 -11.64 -16.91
CA LYS A 118 7.60 -10.59 -15.90
C LYS A 118 6.40 -9.67 -16.11
N SER A 119 5.21 -10.25 -16.30
CA SER A 119 3.97 -9.53 -16.51
C SER A 119 2.96 -9.87 -15.43
N LEU A 120 2.16 -8.88 -15.04
CA LEU A 120 1.11 -9.02 -14.03
C LEU A 120 -0.21 -8.51 -14.61
N THR A 121 -1.19 -9.39 -14.61
CA THR A 121 -2.53 -9.11 -15.13
C THR A 121 -3.58 -9.11 -14.02
N HIS A 122 -4.76 -8.62 -14.34
CA HIS A 122 -5.91 -8.67 -13.44
C HIS A 122 -6.30 -10.11 -13.12
N GLU A 123 -6.22 -11.01 -14.10
CA GLU A 123 -6.57 -12.43 -13.97
C GLU A 123 -5.66 -13.15 -12.98
N ASP A 124 -4.36 -12.81 -12.96
CA ASP A 124 -3.42 -13.38 -11.98
C ASP A 124 -3.86 -13.08 -10.54
N LEU A 125 -4.36 -11.87 -10.29
CA LEU A 125 -4.86 -11.47 -8.97
C LEU A 125 -6.22 -12.12 -8.65
N MET A 126 -7.07 -12.32 -9.65
CA MET A 126 -8.34 -13.02 -9.46
C MET A 126 -8.14 -14.50 -9.14
N MET A 127 -7.09 -15.14 -9.67
CA MET A 127 -6.71 -16.50 -9.30
C MET A 127 -6.29 -16.56 -7.82
N GLU A 128 -5.49 -15.61 -7.33
CA GLU A 128 -5.13 -15.54 -5.91
C GLU A 128 -6.36 -15.28 -5.03
N PHE A 129 -7.32 -14.47 -5.48
CA PHE A 129 -8.59 -14.32 -4.77
C PHE A 129 -9.35 -15.64 -4.59
N SER A 130 -9.35 -16.50 -5.60
CA SER A 130 -9.97 -17.83 -5.50
C SER A 130 -9.28 -18.68 -4.43
N GLU A 131 -7.95 -18.60 -4.33
CA GLU A 131 -7.18 -19.29 -3.30
C GLU A 131 -7.44 -18.75 -1.88
N ILE A 132 -7.59 -17.42 -1.75
CA ILE A 132 -7.92 -16.78 -0.48
C ILE A 132 -9.36 -17.14 -0.08
N ALA A 133 -10.33 -17.01 -0.99
CA ALA A 133 -11.74 -17.29 -0.74
C ALA A 133 -11.99 -18.76 -0.33
N ALA A 134 -11.21 -19.70 -0.87
CA ALA A 134 -11.27 -21.10 -0.46
C ALA A 134 -10.89 -21.34 1.01
N LYS A 135 -10.17 -20.39 1.64
CA LYS A 135 -9.64 -20.50 3.02
C LYS A 135 -10.26 -19.49 3.99
N ASP A 136 -10.95 -18.46 3.49
CA ASP A 136 -11.54 -17.38 4.28
C ASP A 136 -12.98 -17.11 3.85
N GLU A 137 -13.94 -17.51 4.69
CA GLU A 137 -15.39 -17.37 4.43
C GLU A 137 -15.82 -15.91 4.23
N PHE A 138 -15.15 -14.95 4.89
CA PHE A 138 -15.48 -13.54 4.73
C PHE A 138 -15.10 -13.05 3.33
N VAL A 139 -13.92 -13.42 2.83
CA VAL A 139 -13.51 -13.09 1.44
C VAL A 139 -14.39 -13.84 0.44
N ASN A 140 -14.76 -15.10 0.71
CA ASN A 140 -15.70 -15.85 -0.12
C ASN A 140 -17.09 -15.19 -0.23
N SER A 141 -17.48 -14.39 0.76
CA SER A 141 -18.74 -13.63 0.73
C SER A 141 -18.66 -12.34 -0.12
N TRP A 142 -17.48 -11.95 -0.59
CA TRP A 142 -17.34 -10.75 -1.42
C TRP A 142 -17.94 -10.98 -2.81
N SER A 143 -18.62 -9.94 -3.33
CA SER A 143 -19.06 -9.98 -4.73
C SER A 143 -17.85 -9.98 -5.67
N GLU A 144 -17.99 -10.60 -6.83
CA GLU A 144 -16.98 -10.56 -7.88
C GLU A 144 -16.57 -9.12 -8.22
N ASN A 145 -17.52 -8.20 -8.26
CA ASN A 145 -17.24 -6.78 -8.49
C ASN A 145 -16.37 -6.16 -7.39
N THR A 146 -16.52 -6.57 -6.13
CA THR A 146 -15.65 -6.14 -5.03
C THR A 146 -14.23 -6.66 -5.24
N MET A 147 -14.07 -7.94 -5.56
CA MET A 147 -12.76 -8.55 -5.82
C MET A 147 -12.06 -7.88 -7.00
N ARG A 148 -12.78 -7.66 -8.13
CA ARG A 148 -12.27 -6.95 -9.31
C ARG A 148 -11.82 -5.53 -8.99
N LYS A 149 -12.57 -4.78 -8.17
CA LYS A 149 -12.17 -3.43 -7.75
C LYS A 149 -10.90 -3.44 -6.91
N VAL A 150 -10.77 -4.37 -5.97
CA VAL A 150 -9.54 -4.51 -5.16
C VAL A 150 -8.35 -4.83 -6.05
N ALA A 151 -8.46 -5.78 -6.97
CA ALA A 151 -7.41 -6.14 -7.91
C ALA A 151 -7.00 -4.93 -8.79
N SER A 152 -7.98 -4.23 -9.38
CA SER A 152 -7.74 -3.03 -10.19
C SER A 152 -7.09 -1.90 -9.39
N THR A 153 -7.49 -1.72 -8.13
CA THR A 153 -6.90 -0.71 -7.24
C THR A 153 -5.43 -1.06 -6.95
N TYR A 154 -5.13 -2.32 -6.67
CA TYR A 154 -3.76 -2.76 -6.44
C TYR A 154 -2.86 -2.56 -7.67
N LEU A 155 -3.32 -2.93 -8.88
CA LEU A 155 -2.58 -2.67 -10.12
C LEU A 155 -2.35 -1.16 -10.35
N SER A 156 -3.33 -0.32 -10.02
CA SER A 156 -3.17 1.13 -10.08
C SER A 156 -2.11 1.65 -9.11
N ILE A 157 -2.04 1.07 -7.91
CA ILE A 157 -1.00 1.41 -6.92
C ILE A 157 0.38 1.04 -7.46
N LEU A 158 0.55 -0.17 -8.01
CA LEU A 158 1.84 -0.58 -8.58
C LEU A 158 2.30 0.33 -9.72
N ARG A 159 1.37 0.83 -10.57
CA ARG A 159 1.71 1.80 -11.61
C ARG A 159 2.18 3.14 -11.02
N LYS A 160 1.51 3.63 -9.99
CA LYS A 160 1.86 4.90 -9.32
C LYS A 160 3.21 4.84 -8.60
N VAL A 161 3.60 3.66 -8.13
CA VAL A 161 4.92 3.41 -7.52
C VAL A 161 6.00 3.15 -8.57
N GLY A 162 5.64 2.95 -9.84
CA GLY A 162 6.57 2.65 -10.92
C GLY A 162 6.95 1.17 -11.05
N MET A 163 6.22 0.29 -10.37
CA MET A 163 6.48 -1.16 -10.34
C MET A 163 5.79 -1.92 -11.47
N LEU A 164 4.77 -1.31 -12.10
CA LEU A 164 4.02 -1.86 -13.21
C LEU A 164 3.83 -0.79 -14.28
N ASP A 165 4.16 -1.11 -15.52
CA ASP A 165 3.95 -0.20 -16.65
C ASP A 165 2.57 -0.38 -17.31
N ASN A 166 2.32 0.40 -18.38
CA ASN A 166 1.07 0.32 -19.15
C ASN A 166 0.94 -0.96 -19.98
N ASN A 167 2.04 -1.66 -20.25
CA ASN A 167 2.06 -2.94 -20.94
C ASN A 167 1.89 -4.12 -19.99
N SER A 168 1.65 -3.83 -18.69
CA SER A 168 1.58 -4.82 -17.62
C SER A 168 2.90 -5.54 -17.34
N GLU A 169 4.04 -4.94 -17.71
CA GLU A 169 5.36 -5.43 -17.38
C GLU A 169 5.81 -4.93 -16.00
N LEU A 170 6.44 -5.84 -15.24
CA LEU A 170 6.94 -5.56 -13.91
C LEU A 170 8.36 -4.98 -13.98
N HIS A 171 8.63 -4.02 -13.11
CA HIS A 171 9.92 -3.37 -12.94
C HIS A 171 10.29 -3.32 -11.46
N SER A 172 11.58 -3.47 -11.15
CA SER A 172 12.08 -3.17 -9.80
C SER A 172 12.02 -1.67 -9.55
N VAL A 173 11.73 -1.28 -8.33
CA VAL A 173 11.79 0.12 -7.91
C VAL A 173 12.90 0.30 -6.87
N GLU A 174 13.75 1.29 -7.11
CA GLU A 174 14.83 1.68 -6.22
C GLU A 174 14.60 3.11 -5.74
N ALA A 175 14.88 3.34 -4.48
CA ALA A 175 14.90 4.64 -3.85
C ALA A 175 16.28 4.95 -3.30
N ASN A 176 16.56 6.21 -2.94
CA ASN A 176 17.84 6.60 -2.39
C ASN A 176 18.07 6.00 -0.99
N ASN A 177 17.00 5.77 -0.24
CA ASN A 177 17.03 5.34 1.16
C ASN A 177 16.59 3.86 1.35
N MET A 178 16.96 2.95 0.44
CA MET A 178 16.58 1.53 0.59
C MET A 178 17.17 0.85 1.83
N ASP A 179 18.32 1.32 2.32
CA ASP A 179 18.94 0.89 3.58
C ASP A 179 18.05 1.17 4.82
N TYR A 180 17.13 2.12 4.71
CA TYR A 180 16.14 2.44 5.75
C TYR A 180 15.37 1.21 6.22
N TYR A 181 14.99 0.31 5.30
CA TYR A 181 14.21 -0.89 5.64
C TYR A 181 15.02 -1.94 6.41
N PHE A 182 16.34 -1.95 6.30
CA PHE A 182 17.20 -2.71 7.21
C PHE A 182 17.20 -2.08 8.61
N LYS A 183 17.31 -0.75 8.70
CA LYS A 183 17.38 -0.01 9.98
C LYS A 183 16.11 -0.17 10.81
N ILE A 184 14.94 -0.22 10.17
CA ILE A 184 13.66 -0.42 10.86
C ILE A 184 13.29 -1.90 11.05
N GLY A 185 14.16 -2.86 10.66
CA GLY A 185 13.94 -4.29 10.83
C GLY A 185 12.96 -4.92 9.85
N GLU A 186 12.75 -4.31 8.68
CA GLU A 186 11.79 -4.75 7.65
C GLU A 186 12.48 -5.07 6.29
N PRO A 187 13.60 -5.84 6.27
CA PRO A 187 14.38 -6.09 5.06
C PRO A 187 13.60 -6.84 3.96
N TRP A 188 12.54 -7.58 4.31
CA TRP A 188 11.68 -8.28 3.35
C TRP A 188 11.08 -7.33 2.31
N PHE A 189 10.94 -6.05 2.67
CA PHE A 189 10.32 -5.07 1.77
C PHE A 189 11.20 -4.77 0.54
N LEU A 190 12.53 -4.95 0.63
CA LEU A 190 13.41 -4.81 -0.53
C LEU A 190 13.08 -5.85 -1.62
N GLU A 191 12.79 -7.10 -1.22
CA GLU A 191 12.30 -8.12 -2.15
C GLU A 191 10.91 -7.74 -2.69
N ALA A 192 10.04 -7.15 -1.84
CA ALA A 192 8.74 -6.66 -2.27
C ALA A 192 8.85 -5.46 -3.24
N CYS A 193 9.95 -4.72 -3.25
CA CYS A 193 10.30 -3.71 -4.27
C CYS A 193 10.86 -4.34 -5.55
N LEU A 194 10.83 -5.67 -5.67
CA LEU A 194 11.33 -6.46 -6.79
C LEU A 194 12.85 -6.31 -7.04
N LEU A 195 13.61 -5.96 -5.98
CA LEU A 195 15.06 -5.94 -6.06
C LEU A 195 15.61 -7.36 -6.18
N GLN A 196 16.64 -7.49 -7.00
CA GLN A 196 17.37 -8.75 -7.12
C GLN A 196 18.30 -8.98 -5.93
N PRO A 197 18.63 -10.23 -5.56
CA PRO A 197 19.49 -10.52 -4.41
C PRO A 197 20.80 -9.72 -4.41
N TYR A 198 21.47 -9.57 -5.56
CA TYR A 198 22.71 -8.81 -5.67
C TYR A 198 22.54 -7.31 -5.36
N GLN A 199 21.38 -6.72 -5.66
CA GLN A 199 21.05 -5.34 -5.33
C GLN A 199 20.85 -5.19 -3.82
N ILE A 200 20.16 -6.13 -3.19
CA ILE A 200 19.96 -6.16 -1.74
C ILE A 200 21.29 -6.33 -1.01
N ASP A 201 22.15 -7.24 -1.48
CA ASP A 201 23.50 -7.44 -0.91
C ASP A 201 24.35 -6.18 -1.03
N ARG A 202 24.30 -5.47 -2.15
CA ARG A 202 24.98 -4.20 -2.35
C ARG A 202 24.52 -3.14 -1.34
N ILE A 203 23.19 -2.99 -1.14
CA ILE A 203 22.65 -2.04 -0.15
C ILE A 203 23.17 -2.39 1.24
N LYS A 204 23.14 -3.68 1.61
CA LYS A 204 23.63 -4.14 2.91
C LYS A 204 25.12 -3.87 3.12
N GLN A 205 25.95 -4.01 2.08
CA GLN A 205 27.38 -3.71 2.14
C GLN A 205 27.69 -2.23 2.35
N MET A 206 26.82 -1.34 1.83
CA MET A 206 26.99 0.12 2.01
C MET A 206 26.62 0.60 3.43
N MET A 207 26.04 -0.24 4.27
CA MET A 207 25.69 0.07 5.66
C MET A 207 26.83 -0.24 6.66
N ILE A 208 27.89 -0.94 6.23
CA ILE A 208 29.04 -1.34 7.03
C ILE A 208 30.14 -0.29 6.89
#